data_7f61bb888b057de7ffe6ebf1a2041005
#
_entry.id   7f61bb888b057de7ffe6ebf1a2041005
#
_cell.length_a   1.000
_cell.length_b   1.000
_cell.length_c   1.000
_cell.angle_alpha   90.00
_cell.angle_beta   90.00
_cell.angle_gamma   90.00
#
_symmetry.space_group_name_H-M   'P 1'
#
loop_
_entity.id
_entity.type
_entity.pdbx_description
1 polymer ?
#
loop_
_entity_poly.entity_id
_entity_poly.type
_entity_poly.pdbx_seq_one_letter_code
_entity_poly.pdbx_strand_id
1 'polypeptide(L)'
;MLKFDTLKNDYPSRRSVIYGRKGMVCTSQPLAAQAGLDIIKQGGNAIDAAIATAACMTVLEPTSNGIGSDAFALVWTKGELHGLNASGRAPMAITAEKVKKQGYTAMPKRGWIPVMVPGAPSAWAELSEKFGRLTLEKVMEPAVTYAREGYPVSPVISKIWNNAYKEFIDTLKDESFKPWFDTFARDGHAPQPGEIWKSEAHAKTLEKIAKTHAKAFYQGELGDQIDAYSRKTGGYLRKSDLENYWCEWVKPIHVNYRGYDICEIPPNGDGIIALMALNILKGYSFTDRSCVDTVHKQLEAMKLAFADGNRYVADPGYMRAPVETLLSDEYAAERRSLIGEMAQDPEPGDPFRGGTIYLCTADGEGNMVSYIQSNYMGFGSGIVIPGTGIALQNRGANFTLNEDMENCLGSGKKSLHTIIPGFLMKDGKAVGPFGVMGGFMQPQGHVQVIMNTRDFMMNPQETLDVPRWQWVGGKKIQVEKTFPAEIVEELKRRGHEMEVLESSLTFGRGQIIWRDENGVLCGATEPRADGAVAVW
;
A
#
# COMPACT_ATOMS: atom_id res chain seq x y z
N MET A 1 -11.71 26.12 -24.60
CA MET A 1 -11.50 24.85 -23.88
C MET A 1 -12.88 24.28 -23.54
N LEU A 2 -13.12 23.01 -23.81
CA LEU A 2 -14.37 22.35 -23.43
C LEU A 2 -14.46 22.27 -21.90
N LYS A 3 -15.64 22.62 -21.34
CA LYS A 3 -15.91 22.53 -19.89
C LYS A 3 -16.83 21.35 -19.64
N PHE A 4 -16.42 20.39 -18.84
CA PHE A 4 -17.20 19.24 -18.39
C PHE A 4 -16.73 18.79 -17.00
N ASP A 5 -17.60 18.09 -16.26
CA ASP A 5 -17.24 17.49 -14.98
C ASP A 5 -16.51 16.16 -15.24
N THR A 6 -15.22 16.11 -14.93
CA THR A 6 -14.34 14.95 -15.17
C THR A 6 -14.64 13.76 -14.25
N LEU A 7 -15.42 13.95 -13.18
CA LEU A 7 -15.79 12.91 -12.22
C LEU A 7 -17.26 12.47 -12.35
N LYS A 8 -18.05 13.17 -13.20
CA LYS A 8 -19.42 12.79 -13.45
C LYS A 8 -19.48 11.59 -14.39
N ASN A 9 -20.11 10.52 -13.93
CA ASN A 9 -20.30 9.29 -14.69
C ASN A 9 -21.68 8.71 -14.36
N ASP A 10 -22.69 9.17 -15.09
CA ASP A 10 -24.10 8.78 -14.86
C ASP A 10 -24.38 7.32 -15.29
N TYR A 11 -23.51 6.74 -16.11
CA TYR A 11 -23.66 5.39 -16.63
C TYR A 11 -22.50 4.52 -16.14
N PRO A 12 -22.76 3.34 -15.54
CA PRO A 12 -21.70 2.44 -15.11
C PRO A 12 -20.89 1.97 -16.32
N SER A 13 -19.58 2.17 -16.28
CA SER A 13 -18.66 1.67 -17.29
C SER A 13 -18.42 0.18 -17.07
N ARG A 14 -18.61 -0.63 -18.11
CA ARG A 14 -18.20 -2.03 -18.09
C ARG A 14 -16.72 -2.14 -18.36
N ARG A 15 -16.02 -2.85 -17.49
CA ARG A 15 -14.63 -3.24 -17.68
C ARG A 15 -14.58 -4.75 -17.93
N SER A 16 -13.63 -5.18 -18.74
CA SER A 16 -13.38 -6.59 -18.99
C SER A 16 -11.96 -6.93 -18.56
N VAL A 17 -11.71 -8.18 -18.25
CA VAL A 17 -10.35 -8.68 -18.10
C VAL A 17 -9.57 -8.45 -19.39
N ILE A 18 -8.29 -8.12 -19.27
CA ILE A 18 -7.40 -7.85 -20.39
C ILE A 18 -6.38 -8.98 -20.49
N TYR A 19 -6.20 -9.51 -21.68
CA TYR A 19 -5.26 -10.60 -21.93
C TYR A 19 -4.00 -10.11 -22.62
N GLY A 20 -2.86 -10.67 -22.23
CA GLY A 20 -1.56 -10.43 -22.83
C GLY A 20 -0.65 -11.65 -22.74
N ARG A 21 0.54 -11.57 -23.34
CA ARG A 21 1.46 -12.70 -23.36
C ARG A 21 2.92 -12.34 -23.10
N LYS A 22 3.36 -11.17 -23.54
CA LYS A 22 4.77 -10.78 -23.52
C LYS A 22 5.10 -9.83 -22.37
N GLY A 23 4.09 -9.12 -21.86
CA GLY A 23 4.23 -8.21 -20.74
C GLY A 23 2.89 -7.62 -20.32
N MET A 24 2.77 -7.33 -19.03
CA MET A 24 1.60 -6.70 -18.46
C MET A 24 1.99 -5.90 -17.23
N VAL A 25 1.41 -4.70 -17.09
CA VAL A 25 1.59 -3.81 -15.94
C VAL A 25 0.25 -3.24 -15.53
N CYS A 26 -0.12 -3.38 -14.27
CA CYS A 26 -1.34 -2.83 -13.70
C CYS A 26 -1.00 -1.90 -12.54
N THR A 27 -1.54 -0.67 -12.56
CA THR A 27 -1.42 0.30 -11.47
C THR A 27 -2.52 1.36 -11.56
N SER A 28 -2.59 2.24 -10.55
CA SER A 28 -3.60 3.29 -10.44
C SER A 28 -3.39 4.51 -11.36
N GLN A 29 -2.28 4.55 -12.14
CA GLN A 29 -1.99 5.64 -13.09
C GLN A 29 -1.62 5.10 -14.46
N PRO A 30 -2.36 5.48 -15.55
CA PRO A 30 -2.12 4.97 -16.90
C PRO A 30 -0.70 5.24 -17.41
N LEU A 31 -0.18 6.44 -17.16
CA LEU A 31 1.18 6.81 -17.59
C LEU A 31 2.26 5.95 -16.92
N ALA A 32 2.07 5.59 -15.65
CA ALA A 32 3.00 4.71 -14.95
C ALA A 32 2.90 3.26 -15.45
N ALA A 33 1.69 2.77 -15.72
CA ALA A 33 1.50 1.44 -16.32
C ALA A 33 2.16 1.35 -17.71
N GLN A 34 1.99 2.38 -18.54
CA GLN A 34 2.63 2.45 -19.85
C GLN A 34 4.16 2.53 -19.73
N ALA A 35 4.70 3.34 -18.84
CA ALA A 35 6.14 3.45 -18.60
C ALA A 35 6.76 2.09 -18.24
N GLY A 36 6.13 1.34 -17.32
CA GLY A 36 6.59 -0.02 -16.97
C GLY A 36 6.55 -0.98 -18.15
N LEU A 37 5.48 -0.94 -18.95
CA LEU A 37 5.38 -1.77 -20.15
C LEU A 37 6.43 -1.41 -21.20
N ASP A 38 6.73 -0.14 -21.39
CA ASP A 38 7.75 0.32 -22.33
C ASP A 38 9.17 -0.13 -21.90
N ILE A 39 9.43 -0.23 -20.61
CA ILE A 39 10.67 -0.84 -20.09
C ILE A 39 10.75 -2.32 -20.48
N ILE A 40 9.66 -3.11 -20.38
CA ILE A 40 9.66 -4.50 -20.89
C ILE A 40 9.95 -4.54 -22.39
N LYS A 41 9.31 -3.68 -23.19
CA LYS A 41 9.53 -3.60 -24.64
C LYS A 41 10.95 -3.21 -25.03
N GLN A 42 11.66 -2.48 -24.17
CA GLN A 42 13.06 -2.09 -24.35
C GLN A 42 14.06 -3.15 -23.90
N GLY A 43 13.60 -4.35 -23.54
CA GLY A 43 14.43 -5.49 -23.13
C GLY A 43 14.57 -5.69 -21.62
N GLY A 44 13.90 -4.88 -20.82
CA GLY A 44 13.76 -5.09 -19.39
C GLY A 44 12.89 -6.31 -19.06
N ASN A 45 12.90 -6.69 -17.79
CA ASN A 45 12.03 -7.75 -17.26
C ASN A 45 10.91 -7.17 -16.37
N ALA A 46 10.09 -8.03 -15.76
CA ALA A 46 9.01 -7.62 -14.87
C ALA A 46 9.52 -6.82 -13.65
N ILE A 47 10.75 -7.08 -13.19
CA ILE A 47 11.34 -6.38 -12.05
C ILE A 47 11.74 -4.95 -12.45
N ASP A 48 12.39 -4.77 -13.61
CA ASP A 48 12.68 -3.45 -14.16
C ASP A 48 11.40 -2.64 -14.36
N ALA A 49 10.35 -3.28 -14.89
CA ALA A 49 9.03 -2.65 -15.06
C ALA A 49 8.41 -2.21 -13.73
N ALA A 50 8.53 -3.03 -12.66
CA ALA A 50 8.03 -2.68 -11.34
C ALA A 50 8.75 -1.45 -10.77
N ILE A 51 10.08 -1.39 -10.90
CA ILE A 51 10.88 -0.24 -10.46
C ILE A 51 10.50 1.02 -11.24
N ALA A 52 10.41 0.94 -12.58
CA ALA A 52 10.03 2.06 -13.44
C ALA A 52 8.64 2.61 -13.07
N THR A 53 7.67 1.69 -12.91
CA THR A 53 6.31 2.04 -12.49
C THR A 53 6.31 2.69 -11.11
N ALA A 54 7.01 2.11 -10.12
CA ALA A 54 7.09 2.64 -8.76
C ALA A 54 7.74 4.03 -8.71
N ALA A 55 8.83 4.24 -9.45
CA ALA A 55 9.48 5.54 -9.57
C ALA A 55 8.54 6.58 -10.21
N CYS A 56 7.85 6.23 -11.31
CA CYS A 56 6.84 7.09 -11.94
C CYS A 56 5.71 7.44 -10.96
N MET A 57 5.27 6.49 -10.14
CA MET A 57 4.19 6.73 -9.17
C MET A 57 4.56 7.77 -8.12
N THR A 58 5.85 7.95 -7.77
CA THR A 58 6.27 9.04 -6.86
C THR A 58 6.00 10.43 -7.41
N VAL A 59 5.91 10.55 -8.73
CA VAL A 59 5.64 11.79 -9.48
C VAL A 59 4.15 11.90 -9.80
N LEU A 60 3.55 10.83 -10.33
CA LEU A 60 2.19 10.81 -10.88
C LEU A 60 1.09 10.70 -9.81
N GLU A 61 1.41 10.13 -8.64
CA GLU A 61 0.47 9.99 -7.50
C GLU A 61 1.14 10.40 -6.17
N PRO A 62 1.65 11.63 -6.03
CA PRO A 62 2.35 12.07 -4.81
C PRO A 62 1.44 12.14 -3.58
N THR A 63 0.13 12.09 -3.81
CA THR A 63 -0.89 12.03 -2.75
C THR A 63 -0.83 10.77 -1.90
N SER A 64 -0.25 9.68 -2.41
CA SER A 64 -0.29 8.37 -1.76
C SER A 64 1.11 7.81 -1.46
N ASN A 65 2.12 8.26 -2.18
CA ASN A 65 3.51 7.83 -2.05
C ASN A 65 4.50 8.94 -2.44
N GLY A 66 5.80 8.68 -2.38
CA GLY A 66 6.85 9.62 -2.74
C GLY A 66 8.23 8.99 -2.63
N ILE A 67 9.27 9.74 -2.93
CA ILE A 67 10.67 9.29 -2.81
C ILE A 67 11.01 8.91 -1.35
N GLY A 68 10.37 9.57 -0.38
CA GLY A 68 10.54 9.30 1.05
C GLY A 68 9.57 8.24 1.62
N SER A 69 9.06 7.34 0.79
CA SER A 69 8.15 6.23 1.16
C SER A 69 8.88 5.01 1.69
N ASP A 70 8.06 4.08 2.23
CA ASP A 70 8.42 2.67 2.43
C ASP A 70 7.92 1.82 1.25
N ALA A 71 8.49 0.61 1.09
CA ALA A 71 8.07 -0.33 0.07
C ALA A 71 8.17 -1.79 0.54
N PHE A 72 7.27 -2.65 0.03
CA PHE A 72 7.39 -4.11 0.09
C PHE A 72 7.23 -4.70 -1.31
N ALA A 73 7.88 -5.83 -1.56
CA ALA A 73 7.71 -6.58 -2.80
C ALA A 73 7.69 -8.09 -2.58
N LEU A 74 6.86 -8.79 -3.35
CA LEU A 74 6.96 -10.22 -3.60
C LEU A 74 7.37 -10.41 -5.06
N VAL A 75 8.48 -11.09 -5.27
CA VAL A 75 9.10 -11.27 -6.60
C VAL A 75 9.17 -12.75 -6.92
N TRP A 76 8.41 -13.19 -7.91
CA TRP A 76 8.55 -14.51 -8.49
C TRP A 76 9.52 -14.47 -9.67
N THR A 77 10.63 -15.18 -9.56
CA THR A 77 11.61 -15.32 -10.63
C THR A 77 12.36 -16.65 -10.48
N LYS A 78 12.75 -17.25 -11.60
CA LYS A 78 13.54 -18.52 -11.63
C LYS A 78 12.91 -19.66 -10.80
N GLY A 79 11.58 -19.68 -10.69
CA GLY A 79 10.87 -20.74 -9.96
C GLY A 79 10.78 -20.56 -8.45
N GLU A 80 11.11 -19.38 -7.92
CA GLU A 80 11.10 -19.08 -6.50
C GLU A 80 10.42 -17.74 -6.20
N LEU A 81 9.70 -17.67 -5.06
CA LEU A 81 9.08 -16.45 -4.56
C LEU A 81 9.96 -15.82 -3.48
N HIS A 82 10.43 -14.60 -3.74
CA HIS A 82 11.27 -13.81 -2.83
C HIS A 82 10.47 -12.67 -2.23
N GLY A 83 10.66 -12.38 -0.94
CA GLY A 83 10.08 -11.24 -0.26
C GLY A 83 11.11 -10.15 0.01
N LEU A 84 10.79 -8.90 -0.26
CA LEU A 84 11.61 -7.73 0.08
C LEU A 84 10.85 -6.84 1.06
N ASN A 85 11.45 -6.60 2.23
CA ASN A 85 10.95 -5.68 3.24
C ASN A 85 11.83 -4.42 3.25
N ALA A 86 11.31 -3.34 2.70
CA ALA A 86 11.91 -2.01 2.72
C ALA A 86 11.08 -1.05 3.59
N SER A 87 10.67 -1.49 4.77
CA SER A 87 10.15 -0.63 5.82
C SER A 87 11.28 -0.03 6.65
N GLY A 88 11.19 1.26 6.92
CA GLY A 88 12.18 1.95 7.73
C GLY A 88 12.06 1.67 9.22
N ARG A 89 13.08 2.10 9.94
CA ARG A 89 13.13 2.05 11.41
C ARG A 89 12.87 3.44 12.00
N ALA A 90 12.35 3.50 13.22
CA ALA A 90 12.30 4.74 13.98
C ALA A 90 13.70 5.30 14.19
N PRO A 91 13.91 6.63 14.10
CA PRO A 91 15.20 7.23 14.41
C PRO A 91 15.72 6.82 15.79
N MET A 92 17.02 6.64 15.93
CA MET A 92 17.64 6.28 17.22
C MET A 92 17.41 7.33 18.31
N ALA A 93 17.17 8.57 17.91
CA ALA A 93 16.98 9.69 18.83
C ALA A 93 15.59 9.77 19.49
N ILE A 94 14.58 9.02 18.99
CA ILE A 94 13.19 9.10 19.46
C ILE A 94 12.84 7.94 20.40
N THR A 95 12.02 8.22 21.44
CA THR A 95 11.46 7.20 22.35
C THR A 95 10.02 7.57 22.73
N ALA A 96 9.22 6.61 23.18
CA ALA A 96 7.86 6.85 23.69
C ALA A 96 7.87 7.87 24.85
N GLU A 97 8.85 7.79 25.76
CA GLU A 97 9.00 8.73 26.86
C GLU A 97 9.19 10.17 26.39
N LYS A 98 10.05 10.39 25.37
CA LYS A 98 10.28 11.74 24.81
C LYS A 98 9.03 12.31 24.16
N VAL A 99 8.23 11.47 23.50
CA VAL A 99 6.96 11.89 22.87
C VAL A 99 5.92 12.22 23.94
N LYS A 100 5.80 11.38 24.99
CA LYS A 100 4.92 11.66 26.15
C LYS A 100 5.32 12.96 26.87
N LYS A 101 6.61 13.25 27.05
CA LYS A 101 7.11 14.50 27.67
C LYS A 101 6.74 15.76 26.88
N GLN A 102 6.45 15.63 25.57
CA GLN A 102 5.93 16.74 24.75
C GLN A 102 4.40 16.90 24.85
N GLY A 103 3.73 16.14 25.73
CA GLY A 103 2.30 16.22 25.98
C GLY A 103 1.43 15.33 25.09
N TYR A 104 2.03 14.46 24.26
CA TYR A 104 1.26 13.55 23.42
C TYR A 104 0.81 12.32 24.21
N THR A 105 -0.47 11.97 24.07
CA THR A 105 -1.07 10.73 24.60
C THR A 105 -1.13 9.60 23.55
N ALA A 106 -1.00 9.96 22.28
CA ALA A 106 -0.91 9.06 21.12
C ALA A 106 0.10 9.61 20.12
N MET A 107 0.54 8.79 19.17
CA MET A 107 1.46 9.24 18.11
C MET A 107 0.79 10.29 17.22
N PRO A 108 1.44 11.45 16.98
CA PRO A 108 0.92 12.45 16.05
C PRO A 108 0.99 11.95 14.61
N LYS A 109 0.07 12.46 13.78
CA LYS A 109 -0.02 12.07 12.36
C LYS A 109 0.89 12.88 11.42
N ARG A 110 1.27 14.09 11.82
CA ARG A 110 2.03 15.05 11.00
C ARG A 110 3.26 15.56 11.75
N GLY A 111 4.18 16.16 11.00
CA GLY A 111 5.45 16.67 11.53
C GLY A 111 6.53 15.60 11.61
N TRP A 112 7.58 15.89 12.38
CA TRP A 112 8.78 15.05 12.45
C TRP A 112 8.64 13.81 13.32
N ILE A 113 7.75 13.82 14.31
CA ILE A 113 7.63 12.72 15.28
C ILE A 113 7.29 11.38 14.61
N PRO A 114 6.33 11.31 13.65
CA PRO A 114 5.98 10.05 12.98
C PRO A 114 6.92 9.69 11.81
N VAL A 115 7.95 10.50 11.52
CA VAL A 115 8.89 10.20 10.43
C VAL A 115 9.80 9.04 10.81
N MET A 116 9.91 8.07 9.92
CA MET A 116 10.86 6.96 10.00
C MET A 116 11.84 7.02 8.83
N VAL A 117 12.87 6.19 8.85
CA VAL A 117 13.83 6.08 7.75
C VAL A 117 13.09 5.66 6.47
N PRO A 118 13.17 6.41 5.36
CA PRO A 118 12.54 6.01 4.10
C PRO A 118 13.19 4.76 3.50
N GLY A 119 12.38 3.82 3.02
CA GLY A 119 12.86 2.54 2.49
C GLY A 119 12.79 2.40 0.97
N ALA A 120 11.89 3.12 0.28
CA ALA A 120 11.63 2.89 -1.14
C ALA A 120 12.87 3.04 -2.06
N PRO A 121 13.77 4.02 -1.89
CA PRO A 121 14.98 4.09 -2.72
C PRO A 121 15.89 2.87 -2.60
N SER A 122 16.01 2.26 -1.41
CA SER A 122 16.79 1.03 -1.22
C SER A 122 16.14 -0.16 -1.92
N ALA A 123 14.80 -0.22 -1.92
CA ALA A 123 14.07 -1.27 -2.64
C ALA A 123 14.32 -1.22 -4.15
N TRP A 124 14.30 -0.04 -4.76
CA TRP A 124 14.58 0.12 -6.19
C TRP A 124 15.99 -0.33 -6.54
N ALA A 125 16.98 0.10 -5.76
CA ALA A 125 18.38 -0.26 -5.96
C ALA A 125 18.61 -1.77 -5.80
N GLU A 126 18.09 -2.35 -4.72
CA GLU A 126 18.25 -3.77 -4.38
C GLU A 126 17.57 -4.70 -5.41
N LEU A 127 16.34 -4.35 -5.84
CA LEU A 127 15.63 -5.09 -6.89
C LEU A 127 16.38 -5.04 -8.23
N SER A 128 16.88 -3.85 -8.60
CA SER A 128 17.65 -3.65 -9.83
C SER A 128 18.96 -4.45 -9.82
N GLU A 129 19.69 -4.40 -8.71
CA GLU A 129 20.99 -5.09 -8.60
C GLU A 129 20.83 -6.61 -8.63
N LYS A 130 19.83 -7.15 -7.92
CA LYS A 130 19.66 -8.60 -7.78
C LYS A 130 18.98 -9.26 -8.99
N PHE A 131 17.99 -8.59 -9.58
CA PHE A 131 17.11 -9.20 -10.58
C PHE A 131 16.90 -8.36 -11.84
N GLY A 132 17.34 -7.10 -11.87
CA GLY A 132 17.19 -6.21 -13.03
C GLY A 132 18.04 -6.66 -14.22
N ARG A 133 17.65 -6.24 -15.41
CA ARG A 133 18.38 -6.44 -16.68
C ARG A 133 18.93 -5.16 -17.25
N LEU A 134 18.20 -4.07 -17.04
CA LEU A 134 18.60 -2.75 -17.50
C LEU A 134 19.28 -1.99 -16.37
N THR A 135 20.06 -0.97 -16.70
CA THR A 135 20.65 -0.10 -15.68
C THR A 135 19.53 0.67 -14.95
N LEU A 136 19.72 0.93 -13.67
CA LEU A 136 18.74 1.67 -12.88
C LEU A 136 18.44 3.06 -13.46
N GLU A 137 19.45 3.69 -14.08
CA GLU A 137 19.29 4.97 -14.79
C GLU A 137 18.27 4.84 -15.94
N LYS A 138 18.40 3.78 -16.76
CA LYS A 138 17.49 3.53 -17.87
C LYS A 138 16.08 3.21 -17.37
N VAL A 139 15.96 2.44 -16.32
CA VAL A 139 14.70 2.04 -15.72
C VAL A 139 13.95 3.24 -15.12
N MET A 140 14.66 4.20 -14.51
CA MET A 140 14.05 5.37 -13.88
C MET A 140 13.89 6.58 -14.81
N GLU A 141 14.41 6.52 -16.04
CA GLU A 141 14.31 7.60 -17.06
C GLU A 141 12.87 8.11 -17.26
N PRO A 142 11.82 7.27 -17.37
CA PRO A 142 10.44 7.76 -17.51
C PRO A 142 9.97 8.63 -16.33
N ALA A 143 10.31 8.26 -15.11
CA ALA A 143 9.97 9.03 -13.92
C ALA A 143 10.65 10.40 -13.89
N VAL A 144 11.93 10.44 -14.29
CA VAL A 144 12.70 11.69 -14.44
C VAL A 144 12.08 12.58 -15.51
N THR A 145 11.67 11.99 -16.64
CA THR A 145 11.01 12.71 -17.75
C THR A 145 9.69 13.31 -17.31
N TYR A 146 8.79 12.54 -16.68
CA TYR A 146 7.52 13.07 -16.15
C TYR A 146 7.73 14.17 -15.11
N ALA A 147 8.73 14.03 -14.25
CA ALA A 147 9.04 15.06 -13.27
C ALA A 147 9.54 16.35 -13.92
N ARG A 148 10.38 16.27 -14.94
CA ARG A 148 11.03 17.42 -15.60
C ARG A 148 10.12 18.11 -16.61
N GLU A 149 9.52 17.36 -17.51
CA GLU A 149 8.70 17.89 -18.59
C GLU A 149 7.26 18.20 -18.13
N GLY A 150 6.80 17.45 -17.13
CA GLY A 150 5.46 17.56 -16.58
C GLY A 150 4.47 16.55 -17.19
N TYR A 151 3.34 16.39 -16.52
CA TYR A 151 2.26 15.52 -16.94
C TYR A 151 0.89 16.12 -16.57
N PRO A 152 -0.18 15.81 -17.32
CA PRO A 152 -1.54 16.23 -16.96
C PRO A 152 -2.05 15.42 -15.74
N VAL A 153 -2.46 16.13 -14.68
CA VAL A 153 -2.95 15.48 -13.46
C VAL A 153 -4.30 14.82 -13.72
N SER A 154 -4.43 13.56 -13.30
CA SER A 154 -5.64 12.76 -13.48
C SER A 154 -6.78 13.17 -12.53
N PRO A 155 -8.06 12.91 -12.88
CA PRO A 155 -9.21 13.43 -12.13
C PRO A 155 -9.29 12.98 -10.68
N VAL A 156 -9.07 11.69 -10.38
CA VAL A 156 -9.13 11.17 -9.01
C VAL A 156 -7.99 11.72 -8.17
N ILE A 157 -6.77 11.80 -8.74
CA ILE A 157 -5.61 12.36 -8.03
C ILE A 157 -5.80 13.85 -7.77
N SER A 158 -6.30 14.62 -8.73
CA SER A 158 -6.64 16.03 -8.50
C SER A 158 -7.62 16.20 -7.34
N LYS A 159 -8.67 15.37 -7.27
CA LYS A 159 -9.65 15.40 -6.16
C LYS A 159 -8.98 15.11 -4.81
N ILE A 160 -8.16 14.07 -4.72
CA ILE A 160 -7.45 13.71 -3.48
C ILE A 160 -6.48 14.82 -3.08
N TRP A 161 -5.75 15.38 -4.03
CA TRP A 161 -4.80 16.47 -3.81
C TRP A 161 -5.49 17.74 -3.29
N ASN A 162 -6.62 18.11 -3.90
CA ASN A 162 -7.43 19.24 -3.45
C ASN A 162 -7.95 19.05 -2.02
N ASN A 163 -8.37 17.82 -1.67
CA ASN A 163 -8.81 17.52 -0.30
C ASN A 163 -7.65 17.68 0.70
N ALA A 164 -6.46 17.18 0.37
CA ALA A 164 -5.26 17.33 1.19
C ALA A 164 -4.84 18.81 1.31
N TYR A 165 -4.87 19.57 0.22
CA TYR A 165 -4.56 20.99 0.23
C TYR A 165 -5.47 21.78 1.18
N LYS A 166 -6.78 21.53 1.12
CA LYS A 166 -7.77 22.18 2.02
C LYS A 166 -7.50 21.83 3.49
N GLU A 167 -7.19 20.58 3.80
CA GLU A 167 -6.83 20.16 5.17
C GLU A 167 -5.53 20.83 5.62
N PHE A 168 -4.51 20.85 4.77
CA PHE A 168 -3.16 21.28 5.13
C PHE A 168 -3.04 22.79 5.27
N ILE A 169 -3.77 23.58 4.48
CA ILE A 169 -3.79 25.03 4.64
C ILE A 169 -4.34 25.45 6.02
N ASP A 170 -5.16 24.63 6.64
CA ASP A 170 -5.71 24.89 7.97
C ASP A 170 -4.88 24.30 9.11
N THR A 171 -4.20 23.18 8.88
CA THR A 171 -3.56 22.37 9.92
C THR A 171 -2.04 22.47 9.95
N LEU A 172 -1.37 22.67 8.82
CA LEU A 172 0.10 22.72 8.71
C LEU A 172 0.62 24.17 8.73
N LYS A 173 0.69 24.78 9.92
CA LYS A 173 1.05 26.19 10.11
C LYS A 173 2.52 26.44 10.43
N ASP A 174 3.24 25.42 10.92
CA ASP A 174 4.66 25.55 11.28
C ASP A 174 5.53 25.73 10.03
N GLU A 175 6.64 26.47 10.18
CA GLU A 175 7.54 26.78 9.07
C GLU A 175 8.19 25.53 8.45
N SER A 176 8.28 24.44 9.20
CA SER A 176 8.77 23.13 8.70
C SER A 176 7.89 22.52 7.60
N PHE A 177 6.63 22.97 7.47
CA PHE A 177 5.73 22.53 6.40
C PHE A 177 5.75 23.40 5.15
N LYS A 178 6.37 24.58 5.19
CA LYS A 178 6.43 25.48 4.03
C LYS A 178 6.90 24.79 2.74
N PRO A 179 7.95 23.91 2.75
CA PRO A 179 8.38 23.21 1.55
C PRO A 179 7.33 22.32 0.90
N TRP A 180 6.33 21.85 1.66
CA TRP A 180 5.20 21.12 1.08
C TRP A 180 4.38 22.02 0.16
N PHE A 181 4.02 23.21 0.61
CA PHE A 181 3.29 24.20 -0.20
C PHE A 181 4.09 24.65 -1.41
N ASP A 182 5.39 24.94 -1.22
CA ASP A 182 6.31 25.35 -2.30
C ASP A 182 6.45 24.25 -3.38
N THR A 183 6.27 22.97 -3.01
CA THR A 183 6.41 21.83 -3.93
C THR A 183 5.09 21.43 -4.57
N PHE A 184 4.04 21.25 -3.76
CA PHE A 184 2.79 20.62 -4.17
C PHE A 184 1.60 21.58 -4.34
N ALA A 185 1.76 22.84 -3.97
CA ALA A 185 0.75 23.89 -4.12
C ALA A 185 1.40 25.22 -4.53
N ARG A 186 2.35 25.17 -5.48
CA ARG A 186 3.23 26.27 -5.86
C ARG A 186 2.49 27.56 -6.22
N ASP A 187 1.35 27.44 -6.91
CA ASP A 187 0.55 28.57 -7.36
C ASP A 187 -0.60 28.91 -6.39
N GLY A 188 -0.49 28.46 -5.13
CA GLY A 188 -1.48 28.70 -4.08
C GLY A 188 -2.73 27.82 -4.21
N HIS A 189 -2.66 26.75 -4.99
CA HIS A 189 -3.73 25.77 -5.12
C HIS A 189 -3.20 24.38 -5.44
N ALA A 190 -4.00 23.33 -5.24
CA ALA A 190 -3.72 22.01 -5.75
C ALA A 190 -4.07 21.93 -7.25
N PRO A 191 -3.32 21.14 -8.06
CA PRO A 191 -3.54 21.08 -9.51
C PRO A 191 -4.93 20.55 -9.85
N GLN A 192 -5.55 21.16 -10.89
CA GLN A 192 -6.83 20.75 -11.42
C GLN A 192 -6.69 19.56 -12.41
N PRO A 193 -7.79 18.82 -12.71
CA PRO A 193 -7.74 17.77 -13.71
C PRO A 193 -7.24 18.30 -15.06
N GLY A 194 -6.21 17.64 -15.64
CA GLY A 194 -5.58 18.03 -16.89
C GLY A 194 -4.55 19.17 -16.78
N GLU A 195 -4.40 19.79 -15.61
CA GLU A 195 -3.34 20.77 -15.37
C GLU A 195 -1.96 20.10 -15.38
N ILE A 196 -0.98 20.74 -15.99
CA ILE A 196 0.39 20.21 -16.07
C ILE A 196 1.13 20.48 -14.77
N TRP A 197 1.45 19.42 -14.05
CA TRP A 197 2.34 19.49 -12.89
C TRP A 197 3.72 18.98 -13.24
N LYS A 198 4.77 19.69 -12.78
CA LYS A 198 6.18 19.33 -12.96
C LYS A 198 7.03 19.75 -11.78
N SER A 199 8.18 19.08 -11.59
CA SER A 199 9.11 19.38 -10.52
C SER A 199 10.54 19.00 -10.89
N GLU A 200 11.35 19.97 -11.24
CA GLU A 200 12.79 19.77 -11.51
C GLU A 200 13.53 19.22 -10.27
N ALA A 201 13.05 19.55 -9.06
CA ALA A 201 13.60 19.01 -7.82
C ALA A 201 13.44 17.48 -7.73
N HIS A 202 12.24 16.96 -8.05
CA HIS A 202 12.01 15.51 -8.13
C HIS A 202 12.89 14.87 -9.21
N ALA A 203 12.98 15.47 -10.40
CA ALA A 203 13.78 14.94 -11.51
C ALA A 203 15.25 14.78 -11.10
N LYS A 204 15.87 15.82 -10.54
CA LYS A 204 17.26 15.79 -10.08
C LYS A 204 17.50 14.77 -8.97
N THR A 205 16.55 14.64 -8.05
CA THR A 205 16.63 13.65 -6.95
C THR A 205 16.55 12.22 -7.49
N LEU A 206 15.61 11.93 -8.39
CA LEU A 206 15.49 10.63 -9.03
C LEU A 206 16.72 10.27 -9.86
N GLU A 207 17.28 11.21 -10.61
CA GLU A 207 18.56 11.01 -11.35
C GLU A 207 19.72 10.65 -10.41
N LYS A 208 19.84 11.35 -9.27
CA LYS A 208 20.90 11.07 -8.29
C LYS A 208 20.74 9.69 -7.68
N ILE A 209 19.51 9.30 -7.32
CA ILE A 209 19.20 7.98 -6.81
C ILE A 209 19.56 6.91 -7.84
N ALA A 210 19.14 7.08 -9.10
CA ALA A 210 19.42 6.16 -10.18
C ALA A 210 20.92 5.96 -10.42
N LYS A 211 21.68 7.07 -10.60
CA LYS A 211 23.11 7.07 -10.87
C LYS A 211 23.96 6.46 -9.75
N THR A 212 23.49 6.57 -8.51
CA THR A 212 24.29 6.13 -7.34
C THR A 212 23.73 4.87 -6.68
N HIS A 213 22.73 4.20 -7.29
CA HIS A 213 22.04 3.07 -6.67
C HIS A 213 21.62 3.41 -5.22
N ALA A 214 20.92 4.54 -5.06
CA ALA A 214 20.46 5.11 -3.81
C ALA A 214 21.56 5.52 -2.79
N LYS A 215 22.84 5.36 -3.07
CA LYS A 215 23.92 5.79 -2.14
C LYS A 215 23.85 7.29 -1.83
N ALA A 216 23.50 8.14 -2.82
CA ALA A 216 23.32 9.57 -2.58
C ALA A 216 22.22 9.85 -1.53
N PHE A 217 21.21 9.00 -1.44
CA PHE A 217 20.10 9.14 -0.49
C PHE A 217 20.51 8.75 0.93
N TYR A 218 21.20 7.63 1.11
CA TYR A 218 21.51 7.09 2.43
C TYR A 218 22.85 7.56 2.98
N GLN A 219 23.86 7.75 2.14
CA GLN A 219 25.24 8.00 2.55
C GLN A 219 25.79 9.33 2.02
N GLY A 220 25.14 9.91 1.00
CA GLY A 220 25.62 11.10 0.30
C GLY A 220 24.80 12.37 0.58
N GLU A 221 24.83 13.26 -0.41
CA GLU A 221 24.31 14.62 -0.32
C GLU A 221 22.81 14.75 0.01
N LEU A 222 21.97 13.80 -0.44
CA LEU A 222 20.55 13.81 -0.10
C LEU A 222 20.34 13.48 1.39
N GLY A 223 21.11 12.53 1.93
CA GLY A 223 21.15 12.22 3.36
C GLY A 223 21.62 13.42 4.19
N ASP A 224 22.64 14.15 3.72
CA ASP A 224 23.10 15.39 4.36
C ASP A 224 21.99 16.46 4.41
N GLN A 225 21.24 16.63 3.33
CA GLN A 225 20.11 17.58 3.27
C GLN A 225 18.97 17.19 4.21
N ILE A 226 18.65 15.89 4.28
CA ILE A 226 17.62 15.36 5.22
C ILE A 226 18.05 15.65 6.67
N ASP A 227 19.28 15.30 7.06
CA ASP A 227 19.80 15.53 8.42
C ASP A 227 19.83 17.02 8.78
N ALA A 228 20.33 17.85 7.86
CA ALA A 228 20.40 19.29 8.06
C ALA A 228 19.01 19.92 8.28
N TYR A 229 18.03 19.54 7.46
CA TYR A 229 16.66 20.03 7.62
C TYR A 229 15.99 19.51 8.87
N SER A 230 16.18 18.23 9.20
CA SER A 230 15.72 17.62 10.45
C SER A 230 16.25 18.36 11.68
N ARG A 231 17.57 18.64 11.72
CA ARG A 231 18.17 19.43 12.83
C ARG A 231 17.63 20.84 12.92
N LYS A 232 17.51 21.52 11.78
CA LYS A 232 17.03 22.90 11.71
C LYS A 232 15.61 23.06 12.22
N THR A 233 14.75 22.08 11.98
CA THR A 233 13.31 22.17 12.27
C THR A 233 12.83 21.22 13.38
N GLY A 234 13.77 20.70 14.20
CA GLY A 234 13.45 19.94 15.41
C GLY A 234 13.08 18.47 15.17
N GLY A 235 13.48 17.90 14.02
CA GLY A 235 13.27 16.48 13.72
C GLY A 235 14.22 15.54 14.47
N TYR A 236 13.87 14.27 14.47
CA TYR A 236 14.65 13.20 15.11
C TYR A 236 15.53 12.40 14.15
N LEU A 237 15.21 12.40 12.83
CA LEU A 237 15.95 11.66 11.82
C LEU A 237 17.36 12.24 11.65
N ARG A 238 18.36 11.37 11.64
CA ARG A 238 19.78 11.74 11.51
C ARG A 238 20.41 11.02 10.33
N LYS A 239 21.51 11.57 9.80
CA LYS A 239 22.28 10.90 8.75
C LYS A 239 22.73 9.50 9.16
N SER A 240 23.12 9.31 10.41
CA SER A 240 23.47 7.99 10.94
C SER A 240 22.32 6.98 10.89
N ASP A 241 21.06 7.41 11.01
CA ASP A 241 19.91 6.51 10.86
C ASP A 241 19.77 6.05 9.41
N LEU A 242 20.06 6.93 8.45
CA LEU A 242 20.06 6.62 7.02
C LEU A 242 21.23 5.69 6.65
N GLU A 243 22.45 6.00 7.08
CA GLU A 243 23.67 5.24 6.78
C GLU A 243 23.62 3.79 7.31
N ASN A 244 22.95 3.58 8.44
CA ASN A 244 22.79 2.26 9.07
C ASN A 244 21.55 1.51 8.59
N TYR A 245 20.88 1.96 7.55
CA TYR A 245 19.67 1.36 7.00
C TYR A 245 19.89 0.79 5.61
N TRP A 246 19.35 -0.41 5.38
CA TRP A 246 19.10 -1.01 4.08
C TRP A 246 17.89 -1.93 4.16
N CYS A 247 17.23 -2.19 3.01
CA CYS A 247 16.11 -3.13 2.96
C CYS A 247 16.58 -4.59 3.17
N GLU A 248 15.65 -5.44 3.55
CA GLU A 248 15.92 -6.82 3.96
C GLU A 248 15.18 -7.82 3.07
N TRP A 249 15.88 -8.87 2.61
CA TRP A 249 15.22 -10.02 2.00
C TRP A 249 14.61 -10.90 3.09
N VAL A 250 13.35 -11.26 2.93
CA VAL A 250 12.57 -12.04 3.90
C VAL A 250 11.90 -13.23 3.21
N LYS A 251 11.67 -14.30 3.95
CA LYS A 251 10.91 -15.44 3.43
C LYS A 251 9.42 -15.12 3.50
N PRO A 252 8.66 -15.19 2.39
CA PRO A 252 7.21 -15.01 2.42
C PRO A 252 6.52 -16.03 3.34
N ILE A 253 5.44 -15.60 3.99
CA ILE A 253 4.53 -16.47 4.76
C ILE A 253 3.29 -16.78 3.92
N HIS A 254 2.60 -17.88 4.19
CA HIS A 254 1.41 -18.25 3.45
C HIS A 254 0.43 -19.09 4.27
N VAL A 255 -0.81 -19.14 3.79
CA VAL A 255 -1.83 -20.13 4.18
C VAL A 255 -2.44 -20.74 2.93
N ASN A 256 -2.84 -22.01 3.01
CA ASN A 256 -3.60 -22.65 1.93
C ASN A 256 -5.09 -22.34 2.08
N TYR A 257 -5.68 -21.77 1.04
CA TYR A 257 -7.10 -21.49 0.96
C TYR A 257 -7.67 -22.07 -0.34
N ARG A 258 -8.57 -23.05 -0.22
CA ARG A 258 -9.22 -23.73 -1.37
C ARG A 258 -8.22 -24.32 -2.39
N GLY A 259 -7.10 -24.86 -1.92
CA GLY A 259 -6.07 -25.47 -2.78
C GLY A 259 -5.09 -24.47 -3.43
N TYR A 260 -5.11 -23.21 -2.99
CA TYR A 260 -4.15 -22.18 -3.39
C TYR A 260 -3.38 -21.66 -2.18
N ASP A 261 -2.10 -21.38 -2.34
CA ASP A 261 -1.29 -20.73 -1.32
C ASP A 261 -1.37 -19.22 -1.50
N ILE A 262 -1.87 -18.54 -0.49
CA ILE A 262 -1.96 -17.09 -0.42
C ILE A 262 -0.72 -16.61 0.31
N CYS A 263 0.19 -15.94 -0.41
CA CYS A 263 1.48 -15.52 0.11
C CYS A 263 1.50 -14.03 0.43
N GLU A 264 2.12 -13.68 1.56
CA GLU A 264 2.28 -12.32 2.07
C GLU A 264 3.70 -12.08 2.62
N ILE A 265 4.07 -10.82 2.80
CA ILE A 265 5.28 -10.44 3.55
C ILE A 265 5.05 -10.74 5.04
N PRO A 266 6.05 -11.33 5.74
CA PRO A 266 5.94 -11.57 7.17
C PRO A 266 5.86 -10.26 7.99
N PRO A 267 5.51 -10.32 9.28
CA PRO A 267 5.66 -9.18 10.18
C PRO A 267 7.05 -8.52 10.08
N ASN A 268 7.14 -7.25 10.22
CA ASN A 268 6.22 -6.22 10.74
C ASN A 268 5.03 -5.85 9.81
N GLY A 269 4.90 -6.41 8.61
CA GLY A 269 3.74 -6.23 7.73
C GLY A 269 2.48 -6.87 8.30
N ASP A 270 1.32 -6.24 8.07
CA ASP A 270 0.02 -6.75 8.54
C ASP A 270 -0.66 -7.72 7.56
N GLY A 271 0.05 -8.22 6.54
CA GLY A 271 -0.44 -9.29 5.65
C GLY A 271 -0.86 -10.56 6.38
N ILE A 272 -0.21 -10.85 7.50
CA ILE A 272 -0.59 -11.95 8.40
C ILE A 272 -2.06 -11.85 8.86
N ILE A 273 -2.64 -10.64 8.98
CA ILE A 273 -4.05 -10.43 9.34
C ILE A 273 -4.98 -11.02 8.27
N ALA A 274 -4.67 -10.78 6.99
CA ALA A 274 -5.43 -11.39 5.89
C ALA A 274 -5.32 -12.91 5.93
N LEU A 275 -4.11 -13.44 6.19
CA LEU A 275 -3.89 -14.88 6.29
C LEU A 275 -4.62 -15.51 7.49
N MET A 276 -4.63 -14.86 8.65
CA MET A 276 -5.41 -15.31 9.82
C MET A 276 -6.91 -15.34 9.52
N ALA A 277 -7.45 -14.29 8.89
CA ALA A 277 -8.86 -14.24 8.51
C ALA A 277 -9.23 -15.33 7.51
N LEU A 278 -8.42 -15.57 6.47
CA LEU A 278 -8.62 -16.67 5.52
C LEU A 278 -8.53 -18.03 6.22
N ASN A 279 -7.63 -18.20 7.18
CA ASN A 279 -7.48 -19.43 7.95
C ASN A 279 -8.71 -19.72 8.84
N ILE A 280 -9.31 -18.68 9.40
CA ILE A 280 -10.61 -18.79 10.09
C ILE A 280 -11.71 -19.17 9.09
N LEU A 281 -11.79 -18.47 7.95
CA LEU A 281 -12.86 -18.64 6.96
C LEU A 281 -12.79 -19.98 6.20
N LYS A 282 -11.62 -20.58 6.03
CA LYS A 282 -11.49 -21.88 5.33
C LYS A 282 -12.29 -23.03 5.96
N GLY A 283 -12.64 -22.91 7.25
CA GLY A 283 -13.46 -23.89 7.95
C GLY A 283 -14.95 -23.83 7.62
N TYR A 284 -15.40 -22.84 6.86
CA TYR A 284 -16.77 -22.72 6.37
C TYR A 284 -16.85 -23.08 4.88
N SER A 285 -18.07 -23.39 4.43
CA SER A 285 -18.41 -23.51 3.00
C SER A 285 -19.31 -22.33 2.61
N PHE A 286 -18.99 -21.69 1.51
CA PHE A 286 -19.73 -20.54 1.00
C PHE A 286 -20.23 -20.84 -0.41
N THR A 287 -21.52 -20.56 -0.67
CA THR A 287 -22.16 -20.81 -1.96
C THR A 287 -22.67 -19.55 -2.63
N ASP A 288 -22.90 -18.49 -1.85
CA ASP A 288 -23.44 -17.23 -2.34
C ASP A 288 -22.73 -16.05 -1.66
N ARG A 289 -22.12 -15.19 -2.48
CA ARG A 289 -21.47 -13.97 -2.03
C ARG A 289 -22.45 -12.99 -1.37
N SER A 290 -23.65 -12.92 -1.90
CA SER A 290 -24.71 -12.00 -1.46
C SER A 290 -25.57 -12.58 -0.33
N CYS A 291 -25.16 -13.68 0.28
CA CYS A 291 -25.79 -14.21 1.48
C CYS A 291 -25.35 -13.44 2.72
N VAL A 292 -26.29 -13.02 3.55
CA VAL A 292 -26.04 -12.31 4.82
C VAL A 292 -25.08 -13.07 5.72
N ASP A 293 -25.26 -14.38 5.82
CA ASP A 293 -24.41 -15.25 6.65
C ASP A 293 -22.96 -15.28 6.15
N THR A 294 -22.76 -15.28 4.84
CA THR A 294 -21.43 -15.15 4.21
C THR A 294 -20.74 -13.84 4.61
N VAL A 295 -21.44 -12.72 4.45
CA VAL A 295 -20.88 -11.39 4.77
C VAL A 295 -20.62 -11.27 6.27
N HIS A 296 -21.55 -11.74 7.12
CA HIS A 296 -21.38 -11.74 8.57
C HIS A 296 -20.14 -12.53 9.01
N LYS A 297 -19.93 -13.74 8.49
CA LYS A 297 -18.74 -14.55 8.79
C LYS A 297 -17.44 -13.90 8.32
N GLN A 298 -17.45 -13.24 7.15
CA GLN A 298 -16.30 -12.47 6.68
C GLN A 298 -15.97 -11.33 7.65
N LEU A 299 -16.97 -10.58 8.08
CA LEU A 299 -16.80 -9.46 9.02
C LEU A 299 -16.26 -9.93 10.37
N GLU A 300 -16.86 -10.96 10.95
CA GLU A 300 -16.44 -11.49 12.25
C GLU A 300 -15.02 -12.08 12.20
N ALA A 301 -14.68 -12.83 11.14
CA ALA A 301 -13.32 -13.35 10.95
C ALA A 301 -12.28 -12.22 10.83
N MET A 302 -12.61 -11.14 10.08
CA MET A 302 -11.75 -9.99 9.99
C MET A 302 -11.57 -9.27 11.32
N LYS A 303 -12.64 -9.07 12.10
CA LYS A 303 -12.58 -8.46 13.43
C LYS A 303 -11.63 -9.22 14.37
N LEU A 304 -11.76 -10.54 14.41
CA LEU A 304 -10.92 -11.41 15.22
C LEU A 304 -9.45 -11.36 14.77
N ALA A 305 -9.21 -11.42 13.46
CA ALA A 305 -7.86 -11.33 12.91
C ALA A 305 -7.21 -9.96 13.19
N PHE A 306 -7.96 -8.88 13.12
CA PHE A 306 -7.46 -7.55 13.50
C PHE A 306 -7.20 -7.40 14.99
N ALA A 307 -8.04 -7.97 15.86
CA ALA A 307 -7.80 -7.97 17.31
C ALA A 307 -6.45 -8.62 17.64
N ASP A 308 -6.17 -9.77 17.04
CA ASP A 308 -4.91 -10.47 17.19
C ASP A 308 -3.74 -9.72 16.53
N GLY A 309 -3.93 -9.21 15.31
CA GLY A 309 -2.91 -8.45 14.59
C GLY A 309 -2.48 -7.20 15.34
N ASN A 310 -3.43 -6.42 15.84
CA ASN A 310 -3.15 -5.21 16.62
C ASN A 310 -2.45 -5.51 17.95
N ARG A 311 -2.69 -6.69 18.52
CA ARG A 311 -2.07 -7.10 19.78
C ARG A 311 -0.66 -7.63 19.59
N TYR A 312 -0.41 -8.44 18.54
CA TYR A 312 0.81 -9.23 18.43
C TYR A 312 1.73 -8.82 17.29
N VAL A 313 1.24 -8.13 16.23
CA VAL A 313 2.08 -7.76 15.09
C VAL A 313 2.89 -6.51 15.39
N ALA A 314 4.20 -6.63 15.28
CA ALA A 314 5.18 -5.56 15.54
C ALA A 314 6.48 -5.86 14.79
N ASP A 315 7.55 -5.13 15.10
CA ASP A 315 8.92 -5.54 14.74
C ASP A 315 9.16 -6.98 15.23
N PRO A 316 9.61 -7.91 14.36
CA PRO A 316 9.78 -9.32 14.72
C PRO A 316 10.59 -9.56 15.99
N GLY A 317 11.58 -8.70 16.27
CA GLY A 317 12.39 -8.80 17.49
C GLY A 317 11.63 -8.50 18.81
N TYR A 318 10.40 -8.02 18.70
CA TYR A 318 9.57 -7.65 19.85
C TYR A 318 8.24 -8.43 19.92
N MET A 319 7.95 -9.27 18.94
CA MET A 319 6.76 -10.10 18.95
C MET A 319 6.86 -11.24 19.96
N ARG A 320 5.84 -11.39 20.82
CA ARG A 320 5.75 -12.49 21.79
C ARG A 320 5.08 -13.74 21.22
N ALA A 321 4.18 -13.55 20.25
CA ALA A 321 3.50 -14.66 19.57
C ALA A 321 4.24 -15.01 18.28
N PRO A 322 4.70 -16.27 18.10
CA PRO A 322 5.30 -16.74 16.85
C PRO A 322 4.30 -16.69 15.69
N VAL A 323 4.78 -16.36 14.48
CA VAL A 323 3.97 -16.34 13.26
C VAL A 323 3.30 -17.69 13.01
N GLU A 324 4.02 -18.77 13.23
CA GLU A 324 3.54 -20.15 13.04
C GLU A 324 2.35 -20.47 13.96
N THR A 325 2.36 -19.93 15.18
CA THR A 325 1.23 -20.08 16.12
C THR A 325 0.00 -19.32 15.65
N LEU A 326 0.18 -18.05 15.23
CA LEU A 326 -0.91 -17.21 14.72
C LEU A 326 -1.55 -17.77 13.44
N LEU A 327 -0.77 -18.49 12.63
CA LEU A 327 -1.23 -19.11 11.39
C LEU A 327 -1.57 -20.62 11.53
N SER A 328 -1.53 -21.18 12.74
CA SER A 328 -1.87 -22.60 12.95
C SER A 328 -3.36 -22.87 12.72
N ASP A 329 -3.67 -24.09 12.32
CA ASP A 329 -5.06 -24.55 12.12
C ASP A 329 -5.82 -24.64 13.43
N GLU A 330 -5.14 -25.00 14.51
CA GLU A 330 -5.67 -25.07 15.87
C GLU A 330 -6.11 -23.68 16.34
N TYR A 331 -5.24 -22.66 16.18
CA TYR A 331 -5.57 -21.29 16.55
C TYR A 331 -6.73 -20.75 15.70
N ALA A 332 -6.72 -21.01 14.40
CA ALA A 332 -7.83 -20.61 13.52
C ALA A 332 -9.16 -21.28 13.91
N ALA A 333 -9.14 -22.55 14.34
CA ALA A 333 -10.33 -23.25 14.83
C ALA A 333 -10.85 -22.66 16.14
N GLU A 334 -9.97 -22.32 17.08
CA GLU A 334 -10.31 -21.60 18.32
C GLU A 334 -11.00 -20.27 18.00
N ARG A 335 -10.39 -19.43 17.16
CA ARG A 335 -10.96 -18.13 16.78
C ARG A 335 -12.29 -18.28 16.05
N ARG A 336 -12.43 -19.28 15.17
CA ARG A 336 -13.67 -19.59 14.46
C ARG A 336 -14.81 -19.95 15.42
N SER A 337 -14.53 -20.63 16.52
CA SER A 337 -15.53 -21.02 17.52
C SER A 337 -16.19 -19.84 18.22
N LEU A 338 -15.56 -18.64 18.16
CA LEU A 338 -16.10 -17.41 18.72
C LEU A 338 -17.13 -16.73 17.81
N ILE A 339 -17.22 -17.13 16.52
CA ILE A 339 -18.15 -16.52 15.56
C ILE A 339 -19.56 -17.11 15.80
N GLY A 340 -20.44 -16.29 16.37
CA GLY A 340 -21.85 -16.60 16.60
C GLY A 340 -22.77 -15.98 15.53
N GLU A 341 -24.07 -15.89 15.84
CA GLU A 341 -25.07 -15.27 14.96
C GLU A 341 -25.08 -13.74 15.04
N MET A 342 -24.60 -13.18 16.15
CA MET A 342 -24.62 -11.75 16.44
C MET A 342 -23.23 -11.13 16.34
N ALA A 343 -23.19 -9.86 15.94
CA ALA A 343 -21.98 -9.07 15.86
C ALA A 343 -21.26 -8.97 17.20
N GLN A 344 -19.99 -9.34 17.22
CA GLN A 344 -19.11 -9.19 18.37
C GLN A 344 -18.35 -7.86 18.33
N ASP A 345 -17.85 -7.46 19.48
CA ASP A 345 -16.96 -6.32 19.65
C ASP A 345 -15.62 -6.87 20.19
N PRO A 346 -14.73 -7.35 19.31
CA PRO A 346 -13.39 -7.72 19.73
C PRO A 346 -12.68 -6.42 20.12
N GLU A 347 -11.93 -6.41 21.20
CA GLU A 347 -11.20 -5.21 21.67
C GLU A 347 -10.40 -4.56 20.53
N PRO A 348 -10.57 -3.24 20.30
CA PRO A 348 -10.21 -2.62 19.04
C PRO A 348 -8.77 -2.17 18.95
N GLY A 349 -8.20 -2.28 17.73
CA GLY A 349 -7.23 -1.31 17.24
C GLY A 349 -7.96 -0.17 16.50
N ASP A 350 -7.44 1.05 16.58
CA ASP A 350 -8.01 2.21 15.88
C ASP A 350 -7.57 2.18 14.39
N PRO A 351 -8.44 1.86 13.42
CA PRO A 351 -8.09 1.80 12.00
C PRO A 351 -8.03 3.20 11.40
N PHE A 352 -6.82 3.75 11.25
CA PHE A 352 -6.60 5.02 10.55
C PHE A 352 -6.61 4.85 9.03
N ARG A 353 -7.12 5.86 8.31
CA ARG A 353 -7.15 5.92 6.84
C ARG A 353 -5.77 6.31 6.32
N GLY A 354 -5.16 5.47 5.45
CA GLY A 354 -3.86 5.69 4.83
C GLY A 354 -3.94 5.84 3.32
N GLY A 355 -2.99 6.57 2.73
CA GLY A 355 -2.73 6.62 1.29
C GLY A 355 -1.60 5.68 0.92
N THR A 356 -1.76 4.89 -0.16
CA THR A 356 -0.80 3.89 -0.63
C THR A 356 -0.96 3.74 -2.13
N ILE A 357 0.10 3.32 -2.85
CA ILE A 357 -0.02 2.83 -4.23
C ILE A 357 0.30 1.35 -4.27
N TYR A 358 -0.44 0.61 -5.09
CA TYR A 358 -0.17 -0.78 -5.43
C TYR A 358 0.03 -0.94 -6.94
N LEU A 359 0.98 -1.76 -7.32
CA LEU A 359 1.23 -2.14 -8.70
C LEU A 359 1.59 -3.61 -8.81
N CYS A 360 1.33 -4.18 -9.98
CA CYS A 360 1.83 -5.50 -10.34
C CYS A 360 2.31 -5.55 -11.78
N THR A 361 3.32 -6.39 -12.02
CA THR A 361 3.96 -6.57 -13.32
C THR A 361 4.18 -8.03 -13.64
N ALA A 362 4.19 -8.37 -14.92
CA ALA A 362 4.56 -9.70 -15.42
C ALA A 362 5.22 -9.58 -16.79
N ASP A 363 6.16 -10.48 -17.10
CA ASP A 363 6.79 -10.58 -18.41
C ASP A 363 6.51 -11.93 -19.11
N GLY A 364 6.92 -12.04 -20.37
CA GLY A 364 6.74 -13.24 -21.18
C GLY A 364 7.59 -14.44 -20.74
N GLU A 365 8.61 -14.23 -19.90
CA GLU A 365 9.48 -15.28 -19.36
C GLU A 365 8.92 -15.86 -18.06
N GLY A 366 7.86 -15.26 -17.52
CA GLY A 366 7.17 -15.71 -16.32
C GLY A 366 7.67 -15.10 -15.02
N ASN A 367 8.51 -14.07 -15.08
CA ASN A 367 8.79 -13.26 -13.91
C ASN A 367 7.56 -12.42 -13.58
N MET A 368 7.25 -12.29 -12.29
CA MET A 368 6.07 -11.56 -11.81
C MET A 368 6.41 -10.82 -10.52
N VAL A 369 5.89 -9.60 -10.37
CA VAL A 369 6.12 -8.77 -9.18
C VAL A 369 4.81 -8.23 -8.63
N SER A 370 4.61 -8.40 -7.34
CA SER A 370 3.65 -7.70 -6.51
C SER A 370 4.40 -6.64 -5.72
N TYR A 371 4.12 -5.36 -5.94
CA TYR A 371 4.86 -4.26 -5.34
C TYR A 371 3.92 -3.21 -4.74
N ILE A 372 4.25 -2.74 -3.57
CA ILE A 372 3.47 -1.74 -2.85
C ILE A 372 4.39 -0.68 -2.23
N GLN A 373 4.00 0.58 -2.31
CA GLN A 373 4.77 1.72 -1.83
C GLN A 373 3.83 2.74 -1.18
N SER A 374 4.29 3.39 -0.10
CA SER A 374 3.39 4.23 0.69
C SER A 374 4.11 5.27 1.52
N ASN A 375 3.54 6.46 1.57
CA ASN A 375 3.82 7.45 2.61
C ASN A 375 2.98 7.22 3.89
N TYR A 376 2.14 6.20 3.95
CA TYR A 376 1.11 5.86 4.93
C TYR A 376 -0.14 6.73 4.80
N MET A 377 -0.19 7.93 5.36
CA MET A 377 -1.31 8.87 5.15
C MET A 377 -1.01 9.82 3.99
N GLY A 378 -2.03 10.38 3.35
CA GLY A 378 -1.87 11.29 2.22
C GLY A 378 -0.76 12.31 2.42
N PHE A 379 0.21 12.37 1.49
CA PHE A 379 1.44 13.17 1.56
C PHE A 379 2.33 12.92 2.80
N GLY A 380 2.15 11.80 3.51
CA GLY A 380 2.98 11.40 4.64
C GLY A 380 2.92 12.35 5.82
N SER A 381 4.08 12.68 6.35
CA SER A 381 4.24 13.57 7.50
C SER A 381 3.93 15.05 7.23
N GLY A 382 3.80 15.44 5.96
CA GLY A 382 3.76 16.84 5.53
C GLY A 382 5.16 17.49 5.48
N ILE A 383 6.21 16.79 5.91
CA ILE A 383 7.59 17.26 5.81
C ILE A 383 8.13 16.95 4.41
N VAL A 384 8.57 17.97 3.71
CA VAL A 384 9.26 17.88 2.42
C VAL A 384 10.65 18.50 2.56
N ILE A 385 11.68 17.79 2.10
CA ILE A 385 13.05 18.30 2.14
C ILE A 385 13.21 19.39 1.07
N PRO A 386 13.59 20.62 1.46
CA PRO A 386 13.66 21.76 0.53
C PRO A 386 14.53 21.48 -0.69
N GLY A 387 14.03 21.82 -1.88
CA GLY A 387 14.76 21.68 -3.15
C GLY A 387 14.97 20.26 -3.66
N THR A 388 14.38 19.23 -3.02
CA THR A 388 14.56 17.83 -3.41
C THR A 388 13.28 17.15 -3.90
N GLY A 389 12.10 17.61 -3.48
CA GLY A 389 10.84 16.93 -3.70
C GLY A 389 10.64 15.67 -2.83
N ILE A 390 11.56 15.38 -1.90
CA ILE A 390 11.43 14.23 -0.98
C ILE A 390 10.37 14.55 0.06
N ALA A 391 9.16 13.99 -0.10
CA ALA A 391 8.10 13.98 0.92
C ALA A 391 8.31 12.77 1.84
N LEU A 392 8.47 13.01 3.15
CA LEU A 392 8.76 11.95 4.12
C LEU A 392 7.48 11.29 4.62
N GLN A 393 7.49 9.97 4.65
CA GLN A 393 6.41 9.14 5.17
C GLN A 393 6.15 9.40 6.68
N ASN A 394 4.96 9.04 7.16
CA ASN A 394 4.58 9.16 8.57
C ASN A 394 4.23 7.81 9.22
N ARG A 395 4.95 6.76 8.86
CA ARG A 395 4.68 5.38 9.30
C ARG A 395 4.77 5.22 10.83
N GLY A 396 5.58 6.03 11.49
CA GLY A 396 5.68 6.06 12.95
C GLY A 396 4.36 6.38 13.66
N ALA A 397 3.37 6.95 12.97
CA ALA A 397 2.03 7.14 13.51
C ALA A 397 1.29 5.83 13.85
N ASN A 398 1.77 4.68 13.33
CA ASN A 398 1.25 3.36 13.69
C ASN A 398 1.78 2.82 15.03
N PHE A 399 2.83 3.40 15.59
CA PHE A 399 3.23 3.03 16.96
C PHE A 399 2.18 3.42 17.98
N THR A 400 2.10 2.63 19.06
CA THR A 400 1.45 3.05 20.29
C THR A 400 2.46 3.67 21.25
N LEU A 401 1.98 4.46 22.20
CA LEU A 401 2.77 4.94 23.35
C LEU A 401 2.55 4.05 24.60
N ASN A 402 1.72 3.01 24.49
CA ASN A 402 1.50 2.04 25.57
C ASN A 402 2.65 1.02 25.60
N GLU A 403 3.39 1.00 26.71
CA GLU A 403 4.58 0.16 26.90
C GLU A 403 4.26 -1.33 27.06
N ASP A 404 3.00 -1.68 27.37
CA ASP A 404 2.55 -3.07 27.48
C ASP A 404 2.30 -3.73 26.10
N MET A 405 2.35 -2.94 25.02
CA MET A 405 2.11 -3.39 23.66
C MET A 405 3.40 -3.65 22.90
N GLU A 406 3.43 -4.73 22.12
CA GLU A 406 4.58 -5.09 21.28
C GLU A 406 4.92 -4.00 20.28
N ASN A 407 3.93 -3.28 19.77
CA ASN A 407 4.12 -2.16 18.84
C ASN A 407 4.32 -0.80 19.52
N CYS A 408 4.81 -0.77 20.78
CA CYS A 408 5.20 0.50 21.43
C CYS A 408 6.40 1.13 20.73
N LEU A 409 6.41 2.47 20.60
CA LEU A 409 7.52 3.23 20.00
C LEU A 409 8.83 2.98 20.76
N GLY A 410 9.86 2.61 20.01
CA GLY A 410 11.23 2.43 20.52
C GLY A 410 12.26 2.90 19.50
N SER A 411 13.44 3.30 19.98
CA SER A 411 14.59 3.68 19.13
C SER A 411 14.98 2.54 18.19
N GLY A 412 15.16 2.82 16.91
CA GLY A 412 15.59 1.84 15.90
C GLY A 412 14.58 0.72 15.60
N LYS A 413 13.35 0.81 16.12
CA LYS A 413 12.31 -0.21 15.98
C LYS A 413 11.50 -0.02 14.70
N LYS A 414 11.05 -1.11 14.07
CA LYS A 414 10.04 -1.11 12.99
C LYS A 414 8.65 -1.04 13.60
N SER A 415 7.72 -0.28 12.99
CA SER A 415 6.31 -0.28 13.40
C SER A 415 5.52 -1.37 12.69
N LEU A 416 4.34 -1.73 13.22
CA LEU A 416 3.31 -2.41 12.44
C LEU A 416 3.11 -1.66 11.11
N HIS A 417 3.11 -2.38 10.00
CA HIS A 417 3.15 -1.80 8.66
C HIS A 417 1.97 -2.26 7.82
N THR A 418 1.15 -1.31 7.36
CA THR A 418 -0.13 -1.58 6.68
C THR A 418 -0.04 -1.76 5.17
N ILE A 419 1.15 -1.88 4.58
CA ILE A 419 1.27 -2.20 3.15
C ILE A 419 1.55 -3.68 2.97
N ILE A 420 0.76 -4.33 2.11
CA ILE A 420 0.84 -5.76 1.87
C ILE A 420 0.77 -6.05 0.37
N PRO A 421 1.82 -6.58 -0.25
CA PRO A 421 1.77 -7.14 -1.59
C PRO A 421 1.33 -8.60 -1.49
N GLY A 422 0.21 -9.00 -2.10
CA GLY A 422 -0.26 -10.38 -2.13
C GLY A 422 0.24 -11.15 -3.34
N PHE A 423 0.43 -12.46 -3.21
CA PHE A 423 0.80 -13.34 -4.32
C PHE A 423 0.07 -14.68 -4.21
N LEU A 424 -0.51 -15.14 -5.32
CA LEU A 424 -1.25 -16.40 -5.42
C LEU A 424 -0.38 -17.47 -6.04
N MET A 425 -0.29 -18.63 -5.38
CA MET A 425 0.41 -19.81 -5.89
C MET A 425 -0.50 -21.02 -5.92
N LYS A 426 -0.19 -22.00 -6.75
CA LYS A 426 -0.85 -23.32 -6.79
C LYS A 426 0.17 -24.39 -7.10
N ASP A 427 0.19 -25.46 -6.30
CA ASP A 427 1.07 -26.62 -6.47
C ASP A 427 2.56 -26.20 -6.69
N GLY A 428 3.04 -25.22 -5.90
CA GLY A 428 4.39 -24.68 -5.96
C GLY A 428 4.70 -23.82 -7.20
N LYS A 429 3.68 -23.46 -8.00
CA LYS A 429 3.81 -22.59 -9.18
C LYS A 429 3.13 -21.26 -9.00
N ALA A 430 3.67 -20.22 -9.61
CA ALA A 430 3.05 -18.91 -9.61
C ALA A 430 1.72 -18.92 -10.39
N VAL A 431 0.67 -18.40 -9.77
CA VAL A 431 -0.54 -17.93 -10.45
C VAL A 431 -0.40 -16.43 -10.71
N GLY A 432 0.01 -15.66 -9.70
CA GLY A 432 0.45 -14.28 -9.89
C GLY A 432 0.10 -13.30 -8.79
N PRO A 433 0.55 -12.04 -8.96
CA PRO A 433 0.36 -10.97 -8.00
C PRO A 433 -1.08 -10.46 -7.96
N PHE A 434 -1.51 -10.06 -6.77
CA PHE A 434 -2.72 -9.29 -6.51
C PHE A 434 -2.50 -8.39 -5.29
N GLY A 435 -3.28 -7.32 -5.18
CA GLY A 435 -3.25 -6.49 -3.98
C GLY A 435 -4.32 -5.40 -4.02
N VAL A 436 -4.71 -4.93 -2.84
CA VAL A 436 -5.67 -3.84 -2.66
C VAL A 436 -5.05 -2.84 -1.69
N MET A 437 -4.61 -1.69 -2.17
CA MET A 437 -4.06 -0.62 -1.34
C MET A 437 -5.15 0.11 -0.57
N GLY A 438 -4.83 0.73 0.58
CA GLY A 438 -5.78 1.55 1.34
C GLY A 438 -5.64 1.46 2.86
N GLY A 439 -4.43 1.43 3.42
CA GLY A 439 -4.20 1.33 4.86
C GLY A 439 -4.81 0.05 5.44
N PHE A 440 -5.57 0.13 6.53
CA PHE A 440 -6.23 -1.04 7.15
C PHE A 440 -7.35 -1.68 6.29
N MET A 441 -7.70 -1.09 5.14
CA MET A 441 -8.53 -1.76 4.15
C MET A 441 -7.78 -2.89 3.43
N GLN A 442 -6.46 -2.91 3.43
CA GLN A 442 -5.67 -3.87 2.65
C GLN A 442 -5.91 -5.32 3.03
N PRO A 443 -5.80 -5.76 4.30
CA PRO A 443 -6.13 -7.14 4.68
C PRO A 443 -7.58 -7.52 4.33
N GLN A 444 -8.52 -6.60 4.51
CA GLN A 444 -9.93 -6.79 4.19
C GLN A 444 -10.17 -6.94 2.68
N GLY A 445 -9.47 -6.12 1.88
CA GLY A 445 -9.50 -6.19 0.43
C GLY A 445 -8.90 -7.50 -0.11
N HIS A 446 -7.79 -7.96 0.47
CA HIS A 446 -7.18 -9.24 0.11
C HIS A 446 -8.13 -10.42 0.37
N VAL A 447 -8.77 -10.47 1.54
CA VAL A 447 -9.79 -11.51 1.85
C VAL A 447 -10.93 -11.46 0.84
N GLN A 448 -11.47 -10.28 0.52
CA GLN A 448 -12.56 -10.13 -0.46
C GLN A 448 -12.12 -10.58 -1.87
N VAL A 449 -10.92 -10.22 -2.32
CA VAL A 449 -10.39 -10.67 -3.63
C VAL A 449 -10.25 -12.19 -3.69
N ILE A 450 -9.68 -12.81 -2.66
CA ILE A 450 -9.47 -14.25 -2.63
C ILE A 450 -10.80 -14.99 -2.58
N MET A 451 -11.72 -14.60 -1.70
CA MET A 451 -13.03 -15.26 -1.61
C MET A 451 -13.87 -15.07 -2.88
N ASN A 452 -13.91 -13.85 -3.45
CA ASN A 452 -14.64 -13.60 -4.69
C ASN A 452 -14.18 -14.49 -5.82
N THR A 453 -12.89 -14.74 -5.92
CA THR A 453 -12.30 -15.54 -7.00
C THR A 453 -12.29 -17.05 -6.70
N ARG A 454 -12.21 -17.48 -5.42
CA ARG A 454 -12.04 -18.90 -5.07
C ARG A 454 -13.33 -19.55 -4.59
N ASP A 455 -14.18 -18.84 -3.84
CA ASP A 455 -15.48 -19.38 -3.42
C ASP A 455 -16.59 -19.07 -4.43
N PHE A 456 -16.55 -17.86 -5.06
CA PHE A 456 -17.64 -17.39 -5.93
C PHE A 456 -17.27 -17.37 -7.41
N MET A 457 -16.08 -17.85 -7.78
CA MET A 457 -15.61 -18.04 -9.16
C MET A 457 -15.69 -16.79 -10.05
N MET A 458 -15.63 -15.60 -9.43
CA MET A 458 -15.62 -14.33 -10.17
C MET A 458 -14.32 -14.16 -10.96
N ASN A 459 -14.43 -13.59 -12.16
CA ASN A 459 -13.23 -13.19 -12.90
C ASN A 459 -12.50 -12.02 -12.19
N PRO A 460 -11.22 -11.78 -12.48
CA PRO A 460 -10.44 -10.74 -11.79
C PRO A 460 -11.04 -9.33 -11.87
N GLN A 461 -11.64 -8.94 -13.00
CA GLN A 461 -12.21 -7.60 -13.14
C GLN A 461 -13.51 -7.45 -12.34
N GLU A 462 -14.40 -8.43 -12.43
CA GLU A 462 -15.63 -8.46 -11.63
C GLU A 462 -15.32 -8.41 -10.13
N THR A 463 -14.29 -9.14 -9.71
CA THR A 463 -13.81 -9.13 -8.32
C THR A 463 -13.41 -7.74 -7.82
N LEU A 464 -12.83 -6.90 -8.70
CA LEU A 464 -12.48 -5.52 -8.35
C LEU A 464 -13.68 -4.58 -8.44
N ASP A 465 -14.65 -4.85 -9.33
CA ASP A 465 -15.81 -3.98 -9.60
C ASP A 465 -16.92 -4.09 -8.55
N VAL A 466 -17.06 -5.27 -7.90
CA VAL A 466 -18.14 -5.47 -6.91
C VAL A 466 -18.03 -4.56 -5.70
N PRO A 467 -19.17 -4.16 -5.10
CA PRO A 467 -19.17 -3.31 -3.92
C PRO A 467 -18.46 -3.98 -2.74
N ARG A 468 -17.71 -3.17 -1.99
CA ARG A 468 -16.91 -3.60 -0.84
C ARG A 468 -17.50 -3.15 0.48
N TRP A 469 -17.12 -3.89 1.51
CA TRP A 469 -17.30 -3.53 2.90
C TRP A 469 -15.94 -3.31 3.58
N GLN A 470 -15.93 -2.54 4.68
CA GLN A 470 -14.78 -2.45 5.58
C GLN A 470 -15.25 -2.33 7.04
N TRP A 471 -14.57 -3.04 7.92
CA TRP A 471 -14.64 -2.85 9.34
C TRP A 471 -13.74 -1.68 9.75
N VAL A 472 -14.25 -0.80 10.63
CA VAL A 472 -13.53 0.42 11.04
C VAL A 472 -13.41 0.58 12.57
N GLY A 473 -13.74 -0.48 13.34
CA GLY A 473 -13.60 -0.54 14.79
C GLY A 473 -14.90 -0.93 15.49
N GLY A 474 -14.83 -1.63 16.61
CA GLY A 474 -15.98 -2.08 17.37
C GLY A 474 -16.96 -2.90 16.52
N LYS A 475 -18.23 -2.49 16.52
CA LYS A 475 -19.26 -3.07 15.64
C LYS A 475 -19.46 -2.29 14.35
N LYS A 476 -18.68 -1.21 14.12
CA LYS A 476 -18.89 -0.29 13.00
C LYS A 476 -18.36 -0.86 11.69
N ILE A 477 -19.26 -0.95 10.70
CA ILE A 477 -18.99 -1.43 9.34
C ILE A 477 -19.38 -0.35 8.34
N GLN A 478 -18.49 -0.01 7.44
CA GLN A 478 -18.77 0.85 6.30
C GLN A 478 -18.95 0.01 5.05
N VAL A 479 -19.92 0.37 4.21
CA VAL A 479 -20.18 -0.24 2.90
C VAL A 479 -20.34 0.81 1.83
N GLU A 480 -20.07 0.45 0.59
CA GLU A 480 -20.33 1.31 -0.56
C GLU A 480 -21.82 1.46 -0.83
N LYS A 481 -22.21 2.58 -1.43
CA LYS A 481 -23.62 2.90 -1.79
C LYS A 481 -24.32 1.82 -2.61
N THR A 482 -23.56 1.09 -3.43
CA THR A 482 -24.08 0.01 -4.28
C THR A 482 -24.13 -1.35 -3.59
N PHE A 483 -23.78 -1.42 -2.30
CA PHE A 483 -23.90 -2.64 -1.52
C PHE A 483 -25.38 -3.00 -1.32
N PRO A 484 -25.82 -4.30 -1.41
CA PRO A 484 -27.20 -4.68 -1.34
C PRO A 484 -27.88 -4.22 -0.04
N ALA A 485 -28.97 -3.43 -0.17
CA ALA A 485 -29.64 -2.82 0.98
C ALA A 485 -30.24 -3.84 1.94
N GLU A 486 -30.76 -4.95 1.42
CA GLU A 486 -31.33 -6.06 2.20
C GLU A 486 -30.28 -6.71 3.10
N ILE A 487 -29.03 -6.83 2.63
CA ILE A 487 -27.91 -7.34 3.44
C ILE A 487 -27.56 -6.33 4.54
N VAL A 488 -27.53 -5.06 4.22
CA VAL A 488 -27.25 -3.99 5.21
C VAL A 488 -28.26 -4.04 6.34
N GLU A 489 -29.57 -4.13 6.04
CA GLU A 489 -30.62 -4.16 7.05
C GLU A 489 -30.56 -5.43 7.91
N GLU A 490 -30.23 -6.58 7.33
CA GLU A 490 -30.09 -7.81 8.10
C GLU A 490 -28.84 -7.81 8.98
N LEU A 491 -27.71 -7.26 8.50
CA LEU A 491 -26.51 -7.08 9.32
C LEU A 491 -26.75 -6.14 10.50
N LYS A 492 -27.58 -5.08 10.34
CA LYS A 492 -28.03 -4.26 11.46
C LYS A 492 -28.81 -5.07 12.50
N ARG A 493 -29.71 -5.96 12.06
CA ARG A 493 -30.44 -6.87 12.99
C ARG A 493 -29.51 -7.82 13.73
N ARG A 494 -28.40 -8.23 13.11
CA ARG A 494 -27.34 -8.99 13.76
C ARG A 494 -26.43 -8.15 14.67
N GLY A 495 -26.71 -6.84 14.83
CA GLY A 495 -26.01 -5.95 15.75
C GLY A 495 -24.79 -5.24 15.19
N HIS A 496 -24.54 -5.30 13.88
CA HIS A 496 -23.53 -4.45 13.23
C HIS A 496 -24.02 -3.00 13.12
N GLU A 497 -23.11 -2.05 13.33
CA GLU A 497 -23.35 -0.62 13.12
C GLU A 497 -23.01 -0.25 11.68
N MET A 498 -23.99 -0.36 10.78
CA MET A 498 -23.80 -0.20 9.34
C MET A 498 -23.84 1.28 8.92
N GLU A 499 -22.82 1.73 8.19
CA GLU A 499 -22.72 3.05 7.57
C GLU A 499 -22.54 2.90 6.05
N VAL A 500 -23.49 3.44 5.27
CA VAL A 500 -23.39 3.46 3.80
C VAL A 500 -22.71 4.75 3.37
N LEU A 501 -21.60 4.65 2.63
CA LEU A 501 -20.82 5.82 2.18
C LEU A 501 -21.11 6.15 0.72
N GLU A 502 -21.29 7.46 0.44
CA GLU A 502 -21.43 7.98 -0.93
C GLU A 502 -20.13 7.90 -1.74
N SER A 503 -18.98 8.00 -1.07
CA SER A 503 -17.67 7.98 -1.71
C SER A 503 -17.02 6.62 -1.58
N SER A 504 -16.57 6.05 -2.70
CA SER A 504 -15.84 4.78 -2.75
C SER A 504 -14.33 4.90 -2.47
N LEU A 505 -13.79 6.11 -2.28
CA LEU A 505 -12.34 6.36 -2.19
C LEU A 505 -11.65 5.65 -1.02
N THR A 506 -12.39 5.29 0.03
CA THR A 506 -11.85 4.64 1.24
C THR A 506 -11.87 3.11 1.18
N PHE A 507 -12.49 2.51 0.15
CA PHE A 507 -12.63 1.05 0.03
C PHE A 507 -11.48 0.36 -0.68
N GLY A 508 -10.34 1.01 -0.74
CA GLY A 508 -9.13 0.47 -1.34
C GLY A 508 -9.14 0.49 -2.87
N ARG A 509 -7.96 0.24 -3.47
CA ARG A 509 -7.77 0.20 -4.92
C ARG A 509 -6.91 -1.00 -5.28
N GLY A 510 -7.47 -1.92 -6.06
CA GLY A 510 -6.87 -3.21 -6.37
C GLY A 510 -6.31 -3.31 -7.79
N GLN A 511 -5.32 -4.18 -7.95
CA GLN A 511 -4.78 -4.60 -9.23
C GLN A 511 -4.51 -6.10 -9.18
N ILE A 512 -4.70 -6.79 -10.31
CA ILE A 512 -4.49 -8.23 -10.42
C ILE A 512 -3.80 -8.52 -11.75
N ILE A 513 -2.77 -9.39 -11.74
CA ILE A 513 -2.24 -10.07 -12.93
C ILE A 513 -2.10 -11.55 -12.59
N TRP A 514 -2.85 -12.41 -13.30
CA TRP A 514 -2.72 -13.85 -13.16
C TRP A 514 -2.32 -14.48 -14.48
N ARG A 515 -1.62 -15.60 -14.40
CA ARG A 515 -1.09 -16.34 -15.53
C ARG A 515 -1.68 -17.73 -15.55
N ASP A 516 -2.16 -18.16 -16.71
CA ASP A 516 -2.61 -19.52 -16.91
C ASP A 516 -1.45 -20.49 -17.23
N GLU A 517 -1.75 -21.76 -17.35
CA GLU A 517 -0.79 -22.83 -17.69
C GLU A 517 -0.17 -22.70 -19.07
N ASN A 518 -0.81 -21.97 -20.00
CA ASN A 518 -0.33 -21.68 -21.34
C ASN A 518 0.53 -20.41 -21.41
N GLY A 519 0.74 -19.75 -20.28
CA GLY A 519 1.51 -18.51 -20.19
C GLY A 519 0.74 -17.26 -20.59
N VAL A 520 -0.58 -17.34 -20.72
CA VAL A 520 -1.44 -16.18 -20.98
C VAL A 520 -1.64 -15.38 -19.70
N LEU A 521 -1.36 -14.09 -19.76
CA LEU A 521 -1.57 -13.14 -18.67
C LEU A 521 -3.01 -12.61 -18.73
N CYS A 522 -3.68 -12.56 -17.58
CA CYS A 522 -5.02 -12.02 -17.39
C CYS A 522 -4.94 -10.90 -16.36
N GLY A 523 -5.20 -9.65 -16.76
CA GLY A 523 -5.10 -8.47 -15.92
C GLY A 523 -6.44 -7.81 -15.63
N ALA A 524 -6.51 -7.15 -14.47
CA ALA A 524 -7.65 -6.34 -14.04
C ALA A 524 -7.17 -5.11 -13.27
N THR A 525 -7.93 -4.02 -13.37
CA THR A 525 -7.62 -2.74 -12.72
C THR A 525 -8.82 -2.14 -12.00
N GLU A 526 -8.54 -1.37 -10.97
CA GLU A 526 -9.50 -0.79 -10.05
C GLU A 526 -10.42 0.29 -10.67
N PRO A 527 -11.75 0.16 -10.53
CA PRO A 527 -12.69 1.22 -10.97
C PRO A 527 -12.68 2.48 -10.08
N ARG A 528 -12.15 2.38 -8.83
CA ARG A 528 -12.08 3.49 -7.85
C ARG A 528 -10.83 4.36 -8.01
N ALA A 529 -10.05 4.13 -9.07
CA ALA A 529 -8.83 4.87 -9.42
C ALA A 529 -8.84 5.27 -10.89
N ASP A 530 -7.87 6.09 -11.30
CA ASP A 530 -7.60 6.41 -12.71
C ASP A 530 -6.81 5.28 -13.42
N GLY A 531 -6.85 4.04 -12.90
CA GLY A 531 -5.99 2.93 -13.23
C GLY A 531 -6.10 2.38 -14.64
N ALA A 532 -5.05 1.69 -15.08
CA ALA A 532 -4.98 1.00 -16.36
C ALA A 532 -4.23 -0.34 -16.27
N VAL A 533 -4.56 -1.23 -17.22
CA VAL A 533 -3.79 -2.41 -17.57
C VAL A 533 -3.06 -2.11 -18.87
N ALA A 534 -1.75 -1.93 -18.82
CA ALA A 534 -0.91 -1.86 -20.01
C ALA A 534 -0.44 -3.27 -20.41
N VAL A 535 -0.49 -3.62 -21.68
CA VAL A 535 -0.34 -5.01 -22.14
C VAL A 535 0.42 -5.11 -23.47
N TRP A 536 1.16 -6.21 -23.64
CA TRP A 536 1.90 -6.56 -24.85
C TRP A 536 1.78 -8.04 -25.20
#